data_bcc0b7679202ea2bcd27fe2c6bcae59c
#
_entry.id   bcc0b7679202ea2bcd27fe2c6bcae59c
#
_cell.length_a   1.000
_cell.length_b   1.000
_cell.length_c   1.000
_cell.angle_alpha   90.00
_cell.angle_beta   90.00
_cell.angle_gamma   90.00
#
_symmetry.space_group_name_H-M   'P 1'
#
loop_
_entity.id
_entity.type
_entity.pdbx_description
1 polymer ?
#
loop_
_entity_poly.entity_id
_entity_poly.type
_entity_poly.pdbx_seq_one_letter_code
_entity_poly.pdbx_strand_id
1 'polypeptide(L)'
;MQNLLVVDEQPVMRAGIAHAVAASGMEVQLKGVGSAADAIGALRTGRWDGAIIDIGLSEAGGISFLSRLVKTHPDLPVLVFTAMPESPYGLRALRTGAAGFLHKSASPETLAEALRRVLAGRRYVSPVLAEQLADRMVNDSDRVPHELLTDREFEIFRLIALGNSVADIGETLNISPKTVHVHRSNILRKTGLADNQALASYAFEHRLIPGRRSEDRGGRTDSGA
;
A
#
# COMPACT_ATOMS: atom_id res chain seq x y z
N MET A 1 -2.29 28.66 -5.29
CA MET A 1 -1.52 27.75 -4.41
C MET A 1 -2.36 26.52 -4.18
N GLN A 2 -1.87 25.32 -4.51
CA GLN A 2 -2.59 24.05 -4.37
C GLN A 2 -2.39 23.45 -2.98
N ASN A 3 -3.41 22.80 -2.43
CA ASN A 3 -3.35 22.14 -1.13
C ASN A 3 -3.14 20.64 -1.30
N LEU A 4 -2.12 20.08 -0.71
CA LEU A 4 -1.75 18.68 -0.81
C LEU A 4 -1.77 18.00 0.57
N LEU A 5 -2.53 16.92 0.70
CA LEU A 5 -2.56 16.09 1.90
C LEU A 5 -1.50 15.00 1.79
N VAL A 6 -0.64 14.86 2.82
CA VAL A 6 0.37 13.79 2.90
C VAL A 6 0.02 12.88 4.06
N VAL A 7 -0.22 11.60 3.75
CA VAL A 7 -0.58 10.57 4.75
C VAL A 7 0.54 9.53 4.82
N ASP A 8 1.31 9.57 5.89
CA ASP A 8 2.44 8.67 6.13
C ASP A 8 2.72 8.60 7.63
N GLU A 9 2.87 7.41 8.20
CA GLU A 9 3.14 7.24 9.64
C GLU A 9 4.49 7.83 10.05
N GLN A 10 5.45 7.87 9.14
CA GLN A 10 6.82 8.27 9.42
C GLN A 10 7.00 9.81 9.33
N PRO A 11 7.26 10.53 10.44
CA PRO A 11 7.46 11.98 10.42
C PRO A 11 8.60 12.42 9.50
N VAL A 12 9.69 11.65 9.44
CA VAL A 12 10.85 11.93 8.58
C VAL A 12 10.46 11.87 7.10
N MET A 13 9.58 10.93 6.72
CA MET A 13 9.11 10.80 5.35
C MET A 13 8.25 11.99 4.95
N ARG A 14 7.34 12.43 5.84
CA ARG A 14 6.53 13.65 5.60
C ARG A 14 7.41 14.89 5.44
N ALA A 15 8.46 15.03 6.25
CA ALA A 15 9.42 16.12 6.12
C ALA A 15 10.23 16.03 4.82
N GLY A 16 10.65 14.83 4.43
CA GLY A 16 11.34 14.59 3.15
C GLY A 16 10.49 14.94 1.93
N ILE A 17 9.21 14.56 1.93
CA ILE A 17 8.25 14.92 0.89
C ILE A 17 8.10 16.46 0.83
N ALA A 18 7.93 17.12 1.97
CA ALA A 18 7.81 18.58 2.03
C ALA A 18 9.06 19.27 1.45
N HIS A 19 10.25 18.78 1.79
CA HIS A 19 11.51 19.29 1.25
C HIS A 19 11.60 19.09 -0.28
N ALA A 20 11.29 17.91 -0.78
CA ALA A 20 11.33 17.59 -2.22
C ALA A 20 10.36 18.47 -3.02
N VAL A 21 9.16 18.68 -2.52
CA VAL A 21 8.17 19.56 -3.14
C VAL A 21 8.64 21.02 -3.15
N ALA A 22 9.14 21.53 -2.04
CA ALA A 22 9.68 22.90 -1.96
C ALA A 22 10.86 23.10 -2.90
N ALA A 23 11.81 22.15 -2.93
CA ALA A 23 12.98 22.21 -3.82
C ALA A 23 12.61 22.16 -5.32
N SER A 24 11.46 21.58 -5.65
CA SER A 24 10.97 21.48 -7.04
C SER A 24 10.36 22.78 -7.59
N GLY A 25 10.22 23.82 -6.77
CA GLY A 25 9.60 25.09 -7.15
C GLY A 25 8.07 25.02 -7.32
N MET A 26 7.42 23.98 -6.84
CA MET A 26 5.96 23.87 -6.88
C MET A 26 5.32 24.78 -5.81
N GLU A 27 4.33 25.58 -6.20
CA GLU A 27 3.54 26.41 -5.27
C GLU A 27 2.44 25.58 -4.60
N VAL A 28 2.82 24.74 -3.64
CA VAL A 28 1.93 23.80 -2.95
C VAL A 28 2.01 24.01 -1.45
N GLN A 29 0.87 24.05 -0.78
CA GLN A 29 0.77 23.97 0.66
C GLN A 29 0.57 22.52 1.09
N LEU A 30 1.46 21.99 1.93
CA LEU A 30 1.43 20.63 2.41
C LEU A 30 0.85 20.55 3.82
N LYS A 31 -0.05 19.59 4.05
CA LYS A 31 -0.45 19.16 5.39
C LYS A 31 -0.13 17.68 5.56
N GLY A 32 0.78 17.36 6.46
CA GLY A 32 1.14 15.99 6.82
C GLY A 32 0.31 15.47 7.98
N VAL A 33 -0.18 14.22 7.87
CA VAL A 33 -0.87 13.47 8.91
C VAL A 33 -0.28 12.09 9.06
N GLY A 34 -0.35 11.51 10.26
CA GLY A 34 0.30 10.24 10.59
C GLY A 34 -0.61 9.01 10.54
N SER A 35 -1.92 9.18 10.38
CA SER A 35 -2.86 8.08 10.43
C SER A 35 -4.00 8.24 9.42
N ALA A 36 -4.69 7.14 9.11
CA ALA A 36 -5.88 7.18 8.28
C ALA A 36 -7.04 7.93 8.95
N ALA A 37 -7.12 7.90 10.29
CA ALA A 37 -8.14 8.63 11.05
C ALA A 37 -7.93 10.14 10.91
N ASP A 38 -6.69 10.62 11.07
CA ASP A 38 -6.33 12.02 10.88
C ASP A 38 -6.55 12.48 9.44
N ALA A 39 -6.25 11.60 8.46
CA ALA A 39 -6.50 11.87 7.05
C ALA A 39 -8.00 12.10 6.78
N ILE A 40 -8.87 11.24 7.31
CA ILE A 40 -10.33 11.41 7.19
C ILE A 40 -10.78 12.72 7.84
N GLY A 41 -10.23 13.06 9.01
CA GLY A 41 -10.50 14.33 9.69
C GLY A 41 -10.09 15.52 8.83
N ALA A 42 -8.89 15.49 8.23
CA ALA A 42 -8.39 16.55 7.37
C ALA A 42 -9.24 16.71 6.08
N LEU A 43 -9.66 15.60 5.48
CA LEU A 43 -10.47 15.58 4.27
C LEU A 43 -11.87 16.19 4.48
N ARG A 44 -12.44 16.03 5.68
CA ARG A 44 -13.76 16.60 6.02
C ARG A 44 -13.74 18.11 6.23
N THR A 45 -12.59 18.66 6.64
CA THR A 45 -12.47 20.08 7.07
C THR A 45 -11.73 20.96 6.07
N GLY A 46 -10.98 20.37 5.11
CA GLY A 46 -10.16 21.09 4.15
C GLY A 46 -10.60 20.90 2.71
N ARG A 47 -10.10 21.79 1.83
CA ARG A 47 -10.14 21.60 0.38
C ARG A 47 -8.77 21.13 -0.08
N TRP A 48 -8.74 20.07 -0.86
CA TRP A 48 -7.51 19.41 -1.30
C TRP A 48 -7.51 19.26 -2.82
N ASP A 49 -6.38 19.59 -3.43
CA ASP A 49 -6.15 19.47 -4.87
C ASP A 49 -5.47 18.13 -5.22
N GLY A 50 -4.94 17.44 -4.21
CA GLY A 50 -4.35 16.11 -4.35
C GLY A 50 -3.97 15.50 -3.01
N ALA A 51 -3.63 14.21 -3.02
CA ALA A 51 -3.11 13.51 -1.86
C ALA A 51 -1.93 12.61 -2.22
N ILE A 52 -0.94 12.52 -1.31
CA ILE A 52 0.09 11.50 -1.29
C ILE A 52 -0.24 10.54 -0.15
N ILE A 53 -0.28 9.23 -0.44
CA ILE A 53 -0.68 8.24 0.56
C ILE A 53 0.30 7.09 0.58
N ASP A 54 0.84 6.79 1.77
CA ASP A 54 1.46 5.50 2.01
C ASP A 54 0.40 4.43 2.28
N ILE A 55 0.41 3.38 1.48
CA ILE A 55 -0.44 2.19 1.70
C ILE A 55 0.19 1.19 2.68
N GLY A 56 1.35 1.50 3.23
CA GLY A 56 2.00 0.75 4.31
C GLY A 56 1.49 1.07 5.71
N LEU A 57 0.46 1.91 5.85
CA LEU A 57 -0.14 2.27 7.14
C LEU A 57 -0.56 1.04 7.94
N SER A 58 -0.09 0.95 9.19
CA SER A 58 -0.29 -0.23 10.05
C SER A 58 -1.74 -0.39 10.51
N GLU A 59 -2.43 0.73 10.81
CA GLU A 59 -3.74 0.72 11.49
C GLU A 59 -4.97 0.60 10.57
N ALA A 60 -4.83 0.79 9.26
CA ALA A 60 -6.01 1.04 8.42
C ALA A 60 -6.19 0.12 7.21
N GLY A 61 -5.27 -0.84 7.03
CA GLY A 61 -5.30 -1.63 5.81
C GLY A 61 -5.13 -0.74 4.57
N GLY A 62 -3.90 -0.44 4.17
CA GLY A 62 -3.58 0.64 3.23
C GLY A 62 -4.36 0.65 1.91
N ILE A 63 -4.55 -0.51 1.27
CA ILE A 63 -5.34 -0.60 0.03
C ILE A 63 -6.84 -0.39 0.30
N SER A 64 -7.37 -0.90 1.41
CA SER A 64 -8.78 -0.67 1.79
C SER A 64 -9.02 0.80 2.15
N PHE A 65 -8.04 1.47 2.78
CA PHE A 65 -8.10 2.90 3.02
C PHE A 65 -8.11 3.68 1.69
N LEU A 66 -7.22 3.36 0.75
CA LEU A 66 -7.19 3.95 -0.59
C LEU A 66 -8.54 3.76 -1.29
N SER A 67 -9.10 2.55 -1.27
CA SER A 67 -10.40 2.24 -1.89
C SER A 67 -11.53 3.09 -1.31
N ARG A 68 -11.55 3.24 0.02
CA ARG A 68 -12.54 4.10 0.68
C ARG A 68 -12.36 5.56 0.31
N LEU A 69 -11.12 6.04 0.30
CA LEU A 69 -10.80 7.43 -0.05
C LEU A 69 -11.25 7.78 -1.46
N VAL A 70 -10.87 6.99 -2.45
CA VAL A 70 -11.23 7.23 -3.86
C VAL A 70 -12.75 7.19 -4.06
N LYS A 71 -13.47 6.29 -3.35
CA LYS A 71 -14.94 6.23 -3.42
C LYS A 71 -15.63 7.46 -2.80
N THR A 72 -15.08 7.99 -1.72
CA THR A 72 -15.68 9.14 -1.01
C THR A 72 -15.24 10.49 -1.59
N HIS A 73 -14.10 10.53 -2.27
CA HIS A 73 -13.52 11.73 -2.89
C HIS A 73 -13.05 11.40 -4.32
N PRO A 74 -13.97 11.14 -5.26
CA PRO A 74 -13.63 10.67 -6.61
C PRO A 74 -12.84 11.70 -7.42
N ASP A 75 -12.99 12.98 -7.11
CA ASP A 75 -12.29 14.07 -7.80
C ASP A 75 -10.90 14.38 -7.21
N LEU A 76 -10.52 13.73 -6.10
CA LEU A 76 -9.23 13.94 -5.46
C LEU A 76 -8.18 13.02 -6.08
N PRO A 77 -7.21 13.54 -6.87
CA PRO A 77 -6.16 12.72 -7.42
C PRO A 77 -5.22 12.23 -6.31
N VAL A 78 -4.99 10.92 -6.25
CA VAL A 78 -4.17 10.28 -5.24
C VAL A 78 -2.90 9.70 -5.87
N LEU A 79 -1.73 10.14 -5.39
CA LEU A 79 -0.46 9.48 -5.63
C LEU A 79 -0.16 8.52 -4.47
N VAL A 80 -0.07 7.25 -4.75
CA VAL A 80 0.46 6.28 -3.78
C VAL A 80 1.98 6.39 -3.76
N PHE A 81 2.56 6.62 -2.56
CA PHE A 81 4.00 6.71 -2.34
C PHE A 81 4.36 5.80 -1.16
N THR A 82 4.92 4.64 -1.44
CA THR A 82 5.04 3.56 -0.46
C THR A 82 6.33 2.75 -0.60
N ALA A 83 6.75 2.09 0.47
CA ALA A 83 7.82 1.09 0.45
C ALA A 83 7.34 -0.30 -0.01
N MET A 84 6.04 -0.47 -0.29
CA MET A 84 5.52 -1.72 -0.83
C MET A 84 6.02 -1.93 -2.26
N PRO A 85 6.35 -3.19 -2.64
CA PRO A 85 6.83 -3.49 -3.98
C PRO A 85 5.84 -3.03 -5.06
N GLU A 86 6.35 -2.52 -6.15
CA GLU A 86 5.52 -2.05 -7.26
C GLU A 86 4.67 -3.17 -7.84
N SER A 87 5.24 -4.37 -8.00
CA SER A 87 4.48 -5.59 -8.22
C SER A 87 4.30 -6.30 -6.86
N PRO A 88 3.08 -6.59 -6.42
CA PRO A 88 1.75 -6.50 -7.03
C PRO A 88 0.94 -5.23 -6.68
N TYR A 89 1.51 -4.32 -5.87
CA TYR A 89 0.74 -3.23 -5.28
C TYR A 89 0.40 -2.11 -6.25
N GLY A 90 1.30 -1.81 -7.20
CA GLY A 90 1.10 -0.74 -8.16
C GLY A 90 -0.12 -0.95 -9.03
N LEU A 91 -0.26 -2.15 -9.62
CA LEU A 91 -1.41 -2.48 -10.45
C LEU A 91 -2.71 -2.45 -9.64
N ARG A 92 -2.68 -2.96 -8.40
CA ARG A 92 -3.85 -2.94 -7.51
C ARG A 92 -4.24 -1.52 -7.14
N ALA A 93 -3.29 -0.66 -6.79
CA ALA A 93 -3.53 0.75 -6.48
C ALA A 93 -4.17 1.50 -7.67
N LEU A 94 -3.65 1.30 -8.88
CA LEU A 94 -4.22 1.90 -10.09
C LEU A 94 -5.64 1.40 -10.39
N ARG A 95 -5.92 0.10 -10.19
CA ARG A 95 -7.27 -0.48 -10.33
C ARG A 95 -8.23 0.06 -9.29
N THR A 96 -7.75 0.33 -8.09
CA THR A 96 -8.53 0.94 -7.00
C THR A 96 -8.87 2.40 -7.30
N GLY A 97 -8.16 3.04 -8.24
CA GLY A 97 -8.43 4.41 -8.70
C GLY A 97 -7.34 5.42 -8.32
N ALA A 98 -6.17 4.97 -7.84
CA ALA A 98 -5.04 5.88 -7.68
C ALA A 98 -4.66 6.52 -9.03
N ALA A 99 -4.30 7.80 -8.99
CA ALA A 99 -3.80 8.53 -10.15
C ALA A 99 -2.34 8.18 -10.46
N GLY A 100 -1.60 7.63 -9.47
CA GLY A 100 -0.24 7.15 -9.69
C GLY A 100 0.25 6.27 -8.55
N PHE A 101 1.35 5.56 -8.83
CA PHE A 101 2.08 4.76 -7.86
C PHE A 101 3.56 5.05 -7.99
N LEU A 102 4.23 5.24 -6.85
CA LEU A 102 5.67 5.50 -6.77
C LEU A 102 6.25 4.80 -5.55
N HIS A 103 7.36 4.10 -5.72
CA HIS A 103 8.08 3.48 -4.61
C HIS A 103 8.91 4.52 -3.86
N LYS A 104 9.00 4.40 -2.52
CA LYS A 104 9.75 5.33 -1.64
C LYS A 104 11.26 5.40 -1.91
N SER A 105 11.83 4.50 -2.71
CA SER A 105 13.21 4.61 -3.20
C SER A 105 13.39 5.55 -4.39
N ALA A 106 12.32 6.13 -4.92
CA ALA A 106 12.41 7.10 -5.99
C ALA A 106 13.13 8.38 -5.56
N SER A 107 13.79 9.04 -6.51
CA SER A 107 14.45 10.32 -6.23
C SER A 107 13.45 11.44 -5.96
N PRO A 108 13.85 12.52 -5.26
CA PRO A 108 13.03 13.72 -5.07
C PRO A 108 12.49 14.30 -6.37
N GLU A 109 13.29 14.27 -7.44
CA GLU A 109 12.93 14.79 -8.78
C GLU A 109 11.81 13.94 -9.39
N THR A 110 11.91 12.61 -9.26
CA THR A 110 10.87 11.67 -9.72
C THR A 110 9.56 11.87 -8.97
N LEU A 111 9.64 12.08 -7.66
CA LEU A 111 8.45 12.40 -6.85
C LEU A 111 7.79 13.70 -7.30
N ALA A 112 8.59 14.75 -7.54
CA ALA A 112 8.09 16.03 -8.02
C ALA A 112 7.45 15.91 -9.42
N GLU A 113 8.03 15.13 -10.32
CA GLU A 113 7.46 14.86 -11.65
C GLU A 113 6.13 14.13 -11.53
N ALA A 114 6.07 13.05 -10.72
CA ALA A 114 4.85 12.29 -10.48
C ALA A 114 3.73 13.19 -9.95
N LEU A 115 4.04 14.05 -8.98
CA LEU A 115 3.10 15.00 -8.41
C LEU A 115 2.58 16.01 -9.44
N ARG A 116 3.46 16.61 -10.25
CA ARG A 116 3.03 17.55 -11.30
C ARG A 116 2.06 16.89 -12.27
N ARG A 117 2.31 15.64 -12.66
CA ARG A 117 1.40 14.89 -13.53
C ARG A 117 0.05 14.64 -12.86
N VAL A 118 0.06 14.17 -11.64
CA VAL A 118 -1.14 13.83 -10.87
C VAL A 118 -1.99 15.08 -10.62
N LEU A 119 -1.38 16.19 -10.19
CA LEU A 119 -2.07 17.46 -9.96
C LEU A 119 -2.60 18.10 -11.25
N ALA A 120 -2.00 17.76 -12.40
CA ALA A 120 -2.51 18.14 -13.72
C ALA A 120 -3.60 17.20 -14.26
N GLY A 121 -4.14 16.30 -13.43
CA GLY A 121 -5.16 15.34 -13.83
C GLY A 121 -4.65 14.19 -14.70
N ARG A 122 -3.33 14.03 -14.84
CA ARG A 122 -2.70 12.96 -15.63
C ARG A 122 -2.25 11.81 -14.73
N ARG A 123 -2.28 10.60 -15.24
CA ARG A 123 -1.75 9.44 -14.50
C ARG A 123 -0.22 9.43 -14.50
N TYR A 124 0.36 8.96 -13.40
CA TYR A 124 1.77 8.63 -13.30
C TYR A 124 1.93 7.12 -13.15
N VAL A 125 2.65 6.53 -14.08
CA VAL A 125 2.98 5.10 -14.09
C VAL A 125 4.47 4.97 -14.36
N SER A 126 5.18 4.20 -13.54
CA SER A 126 6.60 3.91 -13.78
C SER A 126 6.76 3.06 -15.04
N PRO A 127 7.95 3.04 -15.66
CA PRO A 127 8.23 2.15 -16.79
C PRO A 127 7.97 0.68 -16.45
N VAL A 128 8.36 0.22 -15.27
CA VAL A 128 8.15 -1.16 -14.81
C VAL A 128 6.67 -1.51 -14.72
N LEU A 129 5.87 -0.62 -14.14
CA LEU A 129 4.44 -0.84 -14.03
C LEU A 129 3.72 -0.72 -15.38
N ALA A 130 4.21 0.11 -16.28
CA ALA A 130 3.69 0.22 -17.64
C ALA A 130 3.94 -1.07 -18.45
N GLU A 131 5.11 -1.68 -18.32
CA GLU A 131 5.43 -2.97 -18.92
C GLU A 131 4.51 -4.08 -18.41
N GLN A 132 4.33 -4.17 -17.08
CA GLN A 132 3.40 -5.12 -16.47
C GLN A 132 1.95 -4.94 -16.94
N LEU A 133 1.51 -3.70 -17.14
CA LEU A 133 0.20 -3.40 -17.69
C LEU A 133 0.08 -3.86 -19.15
N ALA A 134 1.11 -3.63 -19.98
CA ALA A 134 1.15 -4.06 -21.36
C ALA A 134 1.13 -5.59 -21.48
N ASP A 135 1.95 -6.30 -20.69
CA ASP A 135 1.98 -7.76 -20.65
C ASP A 135 0.60 -8.35 -20.32
N ARG A 136 -0.11 -7.72 -19.40
CA ARG A 136 -1.46 -8.17 -19.01
C ARG A 136 -2.54 -7.89 -20.05
N MET A 137 -2.37 -6.88 -20.88
CA MET A 137 -3.29 -6.64 -21.99
C MET A 137 -3.17 -7.71 -23.07
N VAL A 138 -1.98 -8.31 -23.19
CA VAL A 138 -1.70 -9.40 -24.15
C VAL A 138 -2.07 -10.78 -23.57
N ASN A 139 -1.83 -10.99 -22.27
CA ASN A 139 -1.94 -12.29 -21.58
C ASN A 139 -3.01 -12.26 -20.47
N ASP A 140 -4.27 -11.98 -20.81
CA ASP A 140 -5.38 -11.89 -19.83
C ASP A 140 -5.71 -13.25 -19.14
N SER A 141 -5.15 -14.36 -19.64
CA SER A 141 -5.38 -15.72 -19.12
C SER A 141 -4.54 -16.09 -17.90
N ASP A 142 -3.47 -15.37 -17.60
CA ASP A 142 -2.49 -15.76 -16.56
C ASP A 142 -2.65 -14.98 -15.25
N ARG A 143 -3.89 -14.91 -14.75
CA ARG A 143 -4.13 -14.29 -13.43
C ARG A 143 -3.53 -15.16 -12.34
N VAL A 144 -2.54 -14.61 -11.64
CA VAL A 144 -1.98 -15.29 -10.46
C VAL A 144 -2.97 -15.30 -9.28
N PRO A 145 -2.96 -16.34 -8.45
CA PRO A 145 -3.96 -16.56 -7.39
C PRO A 145 -4.27 -15.33 -6.52
N HIS A 146 -3.27 -14.56 -6.10
CA HIS A 146 -3.48 -13.39 -5.26
C HIS A 146 -4.21 -12.22 -5.94
N GLU A 147 -4.32 -12.22 -7.25
CA GLU A 147 -5.08 -11.20 -8.00
C GLU A 147 -6.59 -11.44 -8.00
N LEU A 148 -7.01 -12.66 -7.70
CA LEU A 148 -8.42 -13.02 -7.53
C LEU A 148 -9.01 -12.50 -6.22
N LEU A 149 -8.13 -12.05 -5.31
CA LEU A 149 -8.52 -11.53 -4.01
C LEU A 149 -9.03 -10.09 -4.13
N THR A 150 -10.13 -9.79 -3.47
CA THR A 150 -10.55 -8.41 -3.22
C THR A 150 -9.50 -7.68 -2.36
N ASP A 151 -9.55 -6.35 -2.31
CA ASP A 151 -8.60 -5.57 -1.51
C ASP A 151 -8.60 -6.01 -0.05
N ARG A 152 -9.79 -6.27 0.52
CA ARG A 152 -9.91 -6.75 1.90
C ARG A 152 -9.36 -8.16 2.11
N GLU A 153 -9.62 -9.07 1.19
CA GLU A 153 -9.06 -10.42 1.23
C GLU A 153 -7.54 -10.40 1.08
N PHE A 154 -7.02 -9.54 0.21
CA PHE A 154 -5.57 -9.39 0.02
C PHE A 154 -4.87 -8.84 1.28
N GLU A 155 -5.48 -7.90 1.98
CA GLU A 155 -5.00 -7.41 3.26
C GLU A 155 -4.93 -8.51 4.32
N ILE A 156 -6.03 -9.24 4.48
CA ILE A 156 -6.11 -10.36 5.44
C ILE A 156 -5.12 -11.45 5.05
N PHE A 157 -5.00 -11.78 3.77
CA PHE A 157 -4.01 -12.71 3.24
C PHE A 157 -2.58 -12.31 3.67
N ARG A 158 -2.21 -11.04 3.50
CA ARG A 158 -0.91 -10.53 3.93
C ARG A 158 -0.67 -10.68 5.42
N LEU A 159 -1.64 -10.30 6.24
CA LEU A 159 -1.52 -10.40 7.69
C LEU A 159 -1.40 -11.86 8.15
N ILE A 160 -2.14 -12.78 7.53
CA ILE A 160 -1.98 -14.23 7.77
C ILE A 160 -0.57 -14.67 7.37
N ALA A 161 -0.09 -14.27 6.21
CA ALA A 161 1.24 -14.65 5.71
C ALA A 161 2.39 -14.09 6.57
N LEU A 162 2.18 -12.95 7.23
CA LEU A 162 3.11 -12.38 8.22
C LEU A 162 3.05 -13.10 9.59
N GLY A 163 2.12 -14.05 9.77
CA GLY A 163 1.99 -14.83 11.00
C GLY A 163 1.09 -14.21 12.07
N ASN A 164 0.30 -13.18 11.74
CA ASN A 164 -0.64 -12.60 12.70
C ASN A 164 -1.75 -13.59 13.03
N SER A 165 -2.18 -13.59 14.30
CA SER A 165 -3.33 -14.37 14.73
C SER A 165 -4.65 -13.78 14.21
N VAL A 166 -5.71 -14.60 14.21
CA VAL A 166 -7.06 -14.15 13.84
C VAL A 166 -7.53 -12.99 14.73
N ALA A 167 -7.15 -12.99 16.00
CA ALA A 167 -7.48 -11.93 16.95
C ALA A 167 -6.77 -10.62 16.58
N ASP A 168 -5.43 -10.67 16.34
CA ASP A 168 -4.62 -9.50 15.97
C ASP A 168 -5.10 -8.90 14.64
N ILE A 169 -5.45 -9.75 13.66
CA ILE A 169 -6.03 -9.32 12.39
C ILE A 169 -7.37 -8.61 12.61
N GLY A 170 -8.20 -9.17 13.48
CA GLY A 170 -9.50 -8.59 13.84
C GLY A 170 -9.34 -7.20 14.45
N GLU A 171 -8.41 -7.04 15.38
CA GLU A 171 -8.07 -5.77 16.02
C GLU A 171 -7.50 -4.75 15.02
N THR A 172 -6.44 -5.13 14.28
CA THR A 172 -5.79 -4.28 13.27
C THR A 172 -6.78 -3.74 12.23
N LEU A 173 -7.71 -4.59 11.81
CA LEU A 173 -8.64 -4.27 10.74
C LEU A 173 -10.02 -3.82 11.23
N ASN A 174 -10.21 -3.74 12.54
CA ASN A 174 -11.46 -3.40 13.22
C ASN A 174 -12.65 -4.24 12.71
N ILE A 175 -12.48 -5.57 12.69
CA ILE A 175 -13.51 -6.56 12.33
C ILE A 175 -13.53 -7.72 13.33
N SER A 176 -14.66 -8.42 13.42
CA SER A 176 -14.78 -9.57 14.32
C SER A 176 -13.86 -10.73 13.89
N PRO A 177 -13.35 -11.53 14.84
CA PRO A 177 -12.64 -12.78 14.52
C PRO A 177 -13.44 -13.71 13.60
N LYS A 178 -14.76 -13.75 13.74
CA LYS A 178 -15.65 -14.51 12.86
C LYS A 178 -15.57 -14.01 11.42
N THR A 179 -15.50 -12.69 11.22
CA THR A 179 -15.35 -12.07 9.89
C THR A 179 -14.00 -12.43 9.27
N VAL A 180 -12.92 -12.45 10.09
CA VAL A 180 -11.58 -12.88 9.63
C VAL A 180 -11.62 -14.33 9.15
N HIS A 181 -12.28 -15.24 9.88
CA HIS A 181 -12.45 -16.64 9.46
C HIS A 181 -13.18 -16.78 8.13
N VAL A 182 -14.24 -15.99 7.91
CA VAL A 182 -14.97 -15.99 6.63
C VAL A 182 -14.06 -15.56 5.48
N HIS A 183 -13.33 -14.46 5.66
CA HIS A 183 -12.36 -14.01 4.65
C HIS A 183 -11.26 -15.02 4.41
N ARG A 184 -10.69 -15.62 5.46
CA ARG A 184 -9.69 -16.68 5.35
C ARG A 184 -10.19 -17.86 4.50
N SER A 185 -11.40 -18.33 4.74
CA SER A 185 -12.01 -19.42 3.95
C SER A 185 -12.16 -19.02 2.47
N ASN A 186 -12.58 -17.80 2.22
CA ASN A 186 -12.69 -17.28 0.85
C ASN A 186 -11.32 -17.15 0.17
N ILE A 187 -10.28 -16.71 0.90
CA ILE A 187 -8.90 -16.61 0.40
C ILE A 187 -8.41 -17.99 -0.04
N LEU A 188 -8.49 -19.01 0.85
CA LEU A 188 -8.04 -20.36 0.53
C LEU A 188 -8.78 -20.92 -0.69
N ARG A 189 -10.11 -20.74 -0.75
CA ARG A 189 -10.92 -21.18 -1.89
C ARG A 189 -10.54 -20.48 -3.19
N LYS A 190 -10.29 -19.16 -3.18
CA LYS A 190 -9.95 -18.38 -4.38
C LYS A 190 -8.54 -18.65 -4.87
N THR A 191 -7.60 -18.83 -3.93
CA THR A 191 -6.18 -19.06 -4.27
C THR A 191 -5.88 -20.53 -4.58
N GLY A 192 -6.71 -21.47 -4.15
CA GLY A 192 -6.45 -22.90 -4.23
C GLY A 192 -5.36 -23.39 -3.27
N LEU A 193 -4.91 -22.54 -2.33
CA LEU A 193 -3.88 -22.88 -1.35
C LEU A 193 -4.50 -23.63 -0.16
N ALA A 194 -3.77 -24.63 0.35
CA ALA A 194 -4.32 -25.58 1.30
C ALA A 194 -4.53 -24.99 2.71
N ASP A 195 -3.60 -24.19 3.19
CA ASP A 195 -3.56 -23.71 4.56
C ASP A 195 -2.75 -22.38 4.70
N ASN A 196 -2.60 -21.92 5.96
CA ASN A 196 -1.85 -20.69 6.25
C ASN A 196 -0.35 -20.81 5.92
N GLN A 197 0.23 -21.99 6.02
CA GLN A 197 1.63 -22.21 5.69
C GLN A 197 1.84 -22.08 4.18
N ALA A 198 0.95 -22.66 3.39
CA ALA A 198 0.95 -22.49 1.93
C ALA A 198 0.73 -21.03 1.53
N LEU A 199 -0.17 -20.28 2.23
CA LEU A 199 -0.33 -18.85 2.03
C LEU A 199 0.96 -18.07 2.30
N ALA A 200 1.67 -18.38 3.39
CA ALA A 200 2.92 -17.70 3.75
C ALA A 200 4.05 -18.00 2.76
N SER A 201 4.23 -19.26 2.34
CA SER A 201 5.22 -19.66 1.33
C SER A 201 4.95 -18.96 0.01
N TYR A 202 3.72 -19.00 -0.46
CA TYR A 202 3.28 -18.32 -1.68
C TYR A 202 3.51 -16.81 -1.61
N ALA A 203 3.16 -16.18 -0.49
CA ALA A 203 3.37 -14.75 -0.31
C ALA A 203 4.84 -14.35 -0.35
N PHE A 204 5.71 -15.18 0.20
CA PHE A 204 7.16 -14.97 0.16
C PHE A 204 7.72 -15.12 -1.25
N GLU A 205 7.38 -16.20 -1.96
CA GLU A 205 7.83 -16.48 -3.33
C GLU A 205 7.44 -15.35 -4.30
N HIS A 206 6.23 -14.82 -4.13
CA HIS A 206 5.70 -13.74 -4.97
C HIS A 206 6.03 -12.34 -4.44
N ARG A 207 6.89 -12.21 -3.41
CA ARG A 207 7.29 -10.92 -2.80
C ARG A 207 6.12 -10.07 -2.31
N LEU A 208 5.03 -10.70 -1.87
CA LEU A 208 3.84 -10.04 -1.32
C LEU A 208 4.02 -9.59 0.13
N ILE A 209 5.03 -10.10 0.80
CA ILE A 209 5.46 -9.74 2.15
C ILE A 209 6.98 -9.52 2.15
N PRO A 210 7.53 -8.65 3.04
CA PRO A 210 8.96 -8.52 3.21
C PRO A 210 9.54 -9.87 3.67
N GLY A 211 10.74 -10.21 3.17
CA GLY A 211 11.46 -11.39 3.63
C GLY A 211 11.64 -11.34 5.16
N ARG A 212 11.41 -12.45 5.84
CA ARG A 212 11.82 -12.56 7.26
C ARG A 212 13.31 -12.22 7.31
N ARG A 213 13.65 -11.16 8.04
CA ARG A 213 15.02 -11.05 8.55
C ARG A 213 15.22 -12.31 9.36
N SER A 214 16.20 -13.12 8.96
CA SER A 214 16.72 -14.20 9.81
C SER A 214 17.24 -13.52 11.07
N GLU A 215 16.39 -13.45 12.10
CA GLU A 215 16.89 -13.15 13.43
C GLU A 215 17.88 -14.25 13.75
N ASP A 216 19.12 -13.82 13.80
CA ASP A 216 20.30 -14.50 14.20
C ASP A 216 19.99 -15.45 15.37
N ARG A 217 19.95 -16.74 15.09
CA ARG A 217 20.10 -17.76 16.13
C ARG A 217 21.54 -17.71 16.59
N GLY A 218 21.93 -16.53 17.15
CA GLY A 218 23.16 -16.32 17.86
C GLY A 218 23.27 -17.30 19.00
N GLY A 219 24.21 -18.18 18.87
CA GLY A 219 24.54 -19.29 19.70
C GLY A 219 24.52 -19.03 21.20
N ARG A 220 23.78 -19.82 21.90
CA ARG A 220 24.18 -20.27 23.23
C ARG A 220 25.43 -21.15 23.03
N THR A 221 26.57 -20.52 23.12
CA THR A 221 27.78 -21.25 23.47
C THR A 221 27.72 -21.60 24.95
N ASP A 222 27.37 -22.82 25.21
CA ASP A 222 27.60 -23.51 26.47
C ASP A 222 29.12 -23.45 26.77
N SER A 223 29.48 -22.73 27.80
CA SER A 223 30.81 -22.75 28.40
C SER A 223 30.64 -23.39 29.76
N GLY A 224 30.62 -24.74 29.74
CA GLY A 224 30.96 -25.51 30.89
C GLY A 224 32.46 -25.78 30.87
N ALA A 225 33.14 -25.35 31.90
CA ALA A 225 34.28 -25.99 32.59
C ALA A 225 34.73 -25.07 33.73
#